data_2921d2a6a045bf9ed30b4a1597d5af2f
#
_entry.id   2921d2a6a045bf9ed30b4a1597d5af2f
#
_cell.length_a   1.000
_cell.length_b   1.000
_cell.length_c   1.000
_cell.angle_alpha   90.00
_cell.angle_beta   90.00
_cell.angle_gamma   90.00
#
_symmetry.space_group_name_H-M   'P 1'
#
loop_
_entity.id
_entity.type
_entity.pdbx_description
1 polymer ?
#
loop_
_entity_poly.entity_id
_entity_poly.type
_entity_poly.pdbx_seq_one_letter_code
_entity_poly.pdbx_strand_id
1 'polypeptide(L)'
;MDNDLFRHAGTLVIPPRLIDYDEGISAIDADYVRPGLAAIHLIVEGGKAALVDTGTSSSVAGVMEVLRKKYLAPADVAYVFTTHIHLDHAGGAGEFMYRFPNAKLVVHPRGARHMANPARLVESAMAVYGEKEFNRLYGMIRPVSADRIIEAPDGFTLNFNGRPLLFLDTPGHARHHYCIFDKKSQSFFTGDTFGLSYREFDVNGMEFVFPTTTPVQFDPDAAHASIERIMSYDPSHAFLTHYGRIGHLPRHATGMHDLIDAHVTIAKKLRDVPDRHAALVKELGKLLLQRIISHGCKLPETKIRELLSLDVGLNAQGLEHWLDQAGGG
;
A
#
# COMPACT_ATOMS: atom_id res chain seq x y z
N MET A 1 -18.44 -15.06 9.68
CA MET A 1 -19.56 -14.91 8.72
C MET A 1 -18.96 -14.69 7.35
N ASP A 2 -19.45 -15.44 6.40
CA ASP A 2 -18.78 -15.86 5.19
C ASP A 2 -18.30 -14.77 4.23
N ASN A 3 -17.07 -14.97 3.75
CA ASN A 3 -16.45 -14.26 2.61
C ASN A 3 -17.10 -14.63 1.23
N ASP A 4 -18.37 -14.96 1.22
CA ASP A 4 -19.08 -15.42 0.00
C ASP A 4 -19.60 -14.28 -0.90
N LEU A 5 -19.22 -13.02 -0.60
CA LEU A 5 -19.70 -11.85 -1.34
C LEU A 5 -19.10 -11.70 -2.76
N PHE A 6 -18.12 -12.53 -3.14
CA PHE A 6 -17.34 -12.35 -4.39
C PHE A 6 -17.54 -13.47 -5.43
N ARG A 7 -18.59 -14.27 -5.33
CA ARG A 7 -18.85 -15.36 -6.27
C ARG A 7 -19.83 -14.96 -7.35
N HIS A 8 -19.30 -14.62 -8.55
CA HIS A 8 -20.00 -14.91 -9.81
C HIS A 8 -18.97 -15.03 -10.93
N ALA A 9 -18.96 -16.16 -11.62
CA ALA A 9 -18.09 -16.46 -12.74
C ALA A 9 -18.30 -15.41 -13.86
N GLY A 10 -17.23 -14.70 -14.21
CA GLY A 10 -17.19 -13.82 -15.39
C GLY A 10 -17.58 -12.35 -15.17
N THR A 11 -18.01 -11.93 -13.99
CA THR A 11 -18.31 -10.51 -13.71
C THR A 11 -17.16 -9.89 -12.93
N LEU A 12 -16.71 -8.71 -13.35
CA LEU A 12 -15.71 -7.93 -12.63
C LEU A 12 -16.26 -7.61 -11.23
N VAL A 13 -15.66 -8.18 -10.20
CA VAL A 13 -16.07 -7.90 -8.82
C VAL A 13 -15.46 -6.56 -8.43
N ILE A 14 -16.28 -5.52 -8.29
CA ILE A 14 -15.89 -4.24 -7.71
C ILE A 14 -16.07 -4.39 -6.20
N PRO A 15 -14.99 -4.29 -5.39
CA PRO A 15 -15.12 -4.36 -3.95
C PRO A 15 -16.07 -3.25 -3.44
N PRO A 16 -16.84 -3.52 -2.37
CA PRO A 16 -17.67 -2.49 -1.78
C PRO A 16 -16.79 -1.36 -1.25
N ARG A 17 -17.30 -0.12 -1.28
CA ARG A 17 -16.59 1.06 -0.76
C ARG A 17 -16.19 0.97 0.70
N LEU A 18 -16.83 0.10 1.46
CA LEU A 18 -16.56 -0.16 2.88
C LEU A 18 -16.65 -1.67 3.13
N ILE A 19 -15.59 -2.23 3.70
CA ILE A 19 -15.56 -3.60 4.20
C ILE A 19 -15.28 -3.52 5.70
N ASP A 20 -16.20 -4.03 6.51
CA ASP A 20 -16.00 -4.15 7.95
C ASP A 20 -15.34 -5.48 8.30
N TYR A 21 -14.35 -5.44 9.17
CA TYR A 21 -13.66 -6.59 9.73
C TYR A 21 -13.87 -6.63 11.26
N ASP A 22 -13.36 -7.67 11.88
CA ASP A 22 -13.37 -7.80 13.33
C ASP A 22 -12.50 -6.73 14.00
N GLU A 23 -12.58 -6.62 15.32
CA GLU A 23 -11.78 -5.73 16.17
C GLU A 23 -11.85 -4.23 15.79
N GLY A 24 -13.01 -3.79 15.24
CA GLY A 24 -13.23 -2.38 14.91
C GLY A 24 -12.40 -1.88 13.71
N ILE A 25 -11.89 -2.78 12.89
CA ILE A 25 -11.14 -2.45 11.69
C ILE A 25 -12.08 -2.41 10.49
N SER A 26 -11.85 -1.48 9.57
CA SER A 26 -12.57 -1.43 8.28
C SER A 26 -11.60 -1.02 7.17
N ALA A 27 -11.85 -1.48 5.94
CA ALA A 27 -11.22 -0.94 4.74
C ALA A 27 -12.21 -0.04 4.01
N ILE A 28 -11.78 1.16 3.67
CA ILE A 28 -12.50 2.16 2.90
C ILE A 28 -11.81 2.30 1.56
N ASP A 29 -12.55 2.18 0.45
CA ASP A 29 -11.97 2.41 -0.88
C ASP A 29 -11.47 3.84 -0.98
N ALA A 30 -10.22 4.02 -1.40
CA ALA A 30 -9.59 5.33 -1.51
C ALA A 30 -10.07 6.11 -2.76
N ASP A 31 -10.87 5.49 -3.64
CA ASP A 31 -11.26 6.04 -4.94
C ASP A 31 -10.04 6.47 -5.80
N TYR A 32 -8.91 5.75 -5.66
CA TYR A 32 -7.67 6.04 -6.39
C TYR A 32 -7.62 5.25 -7.69
N VAL A 33 -7.46 5.94 -8.82
CA VAL A 33 -7.39 5.39 -10.20
C VAL A 33 -8.62 4.56 -10.59
N ARG A 34 -8.96 3.53 -9.84
CA ARG A 34 -10.13 2.67 -10.02
C ARG A 34 -10.61 2.11 -8.67
N PRO A 35 -11.87 1.71 -8.55
CA PRO A 35 -12.34 0.99 -7.37
C PRO A 35 -11.52 -0.27 -7.11
N GLY A 36 -11.23 -0.57 -5.84
CA GLY A 36 -10.50 -1.76 -5.42
C GLY A 36 -9.01 -1.74 -5.73
N LEU A 37 -8.42 -0.56 -6.01
CA LEU A 37 -6.98 -0.45 -6.19
C LEU A 37 -6.28 -0.11 -4.88
N ALA A 38 -6.79 0.84 -4.10
CA ALA A 38 -6.22 1.21 -2.81
C ALA A 38 -7.30 1.38 -1.74
N ALA A 39 -6.98 1.00 -0.51
CA ALA A 39 -7.83 1.09 0.66
C ALA A 39 -7.19 1.98 1.73
N ILE A 40 -8.03 2.74 2.44
CA ILE A 40 -7.69 3.42 3.69
C ILE A 40 -8.24 2.57 4.81
N HIS A 41 -7.41 2.16 5.77
CA HIS A 41 -7.92 1.38 6.88
C HIS A 41 -8.34 2.30 8.02
N LEU A 42 -9.54 2.08 8.54
CA LEU A 42 -10.09 2.75 9.70
C LEU A 42 -10.01 1.80 10.90
N ILE A 43 -9.48 2.29 12.01
CA ILE A 43 -9.48 1.63 13.31
C ILE A 43 -10.38 2.44 14.25
N VAL A 44 -11.37 1.80 14.84
CA VAL A 44 -12.25 2.42 15.85
C VAL A 44 -12.03 1.75 17.19
N GLU A 45 -11.68 2.55 18.21
CA GLU A 45 -11.47 2.08 19.57
C GLU A 45 -12.01 3.10 20.58
N GLY A 46 -12.92 2.67 21.46
CA GLY A 46 -13.49 3.52 22.50
C GLY A 46 -14.10 4.84 22.02
N GLY A 47 -14.78 4.84 20.87
CA GLY A 47 -15.40 6.03 20.27
C GLY A 47 -14.43 6.99 19.60
N LYS A 48 -13.16 6.61 19.43
CA LYS A 48 -12.15 7.35 18.65
C LYS A 48 -11.77 6.58 17.40
N ALA A 49 -11.26 7.32 16.40
CA ALA A 49 -10.84 6.79 15.12
C ALA A 49 -9.35 7.05 14.88
N ALA A 50 -8.71 6.09 14.23
CA ALA A 50 -7.41 6.25 13.60
C ALA A 50 -7.49 5.75 12.16
N LEU A 51 -6.75 6.38 11.26
CA LEU A 51 -6.72 6.03 9.84
C LEU A 51 -5.31 5.57 9.46
N VAL A 52 -5.21 4.51 8.68
CA VAL A 52 -3.94 4.04 8.10
C VAL A 52 -3.99 4.28 6.60
N ASP A 53 -3.04 5.07 6.14
CA ASP A 53 -2.94 5.70 4.83
C ASP A 53 -4.10 6.69 4.54
N THR A 54 -3.98 7.45 3.49
CA THR A 54 -4.90 8.54 3.19
C THR A 54 -5.39 8.54 1.75
N GLY A 55 -4.81 7.69 0.90
CA GLY A 55 -5.02 7.84 -0.53
C GLY A 55 -4.58 9.23 -1.00
N THR A 56 -5.43 9.87 -1.77
CA THR A 56 -5.25 11.23 -2.27
C THR A 56 -6.15 12.24 -1.55
N SER A 57 -6.03 13.52 -1.85
CA SER A 57 -6.90 14.57 -1.26
C SER A 57 -8.40 14.34 -1.54
N SER A 58 -8.75 13.68 -2.64
CA SER A 58 -10.15 13.35 -2.98
C SER A 58 -10.74 12.24 -2.08
N SER A 59 -9.90 11.39 -1.51
CA SER A 59 -10.32 10.25 -0.68
C SER A 59 -11.00 10.68 0.62
N VAL A 60 -10.73 11.90 1.09
CA VAL A 60 -11.31 12.41 2.35
C VAL A 60 -12.85 12.41 2.36
N ALA A 61 -13.48 12.62 1.22
CA ALA A 61 -14.94 12.64 1.12
C ALA A 61 -15.56 11.28 1.47
N GLY A 62 -14.98 10.19 0.95
CA GLY A 62 -15.37 8.81 1.27
C GLY A 62 -15.17 8.48 2.74
N VAL A 63 -14.03 8.89 3.31
CA VAL A 63 -13.75 8.69 4.75
C VAL A 63 -14.76 9.44 5.62
N MET A 64 -15.08 10.69 5.29
CA MET A 64 -16.09 11.48 6.02
C MET A 64 -17.47 10.82 5.99
N GLU A 65 -17.86 10.23 4.86
CA GLU A 65 -19.11 9.47 4.76
C GLU A 65 -19.10 8.23 5.68
N VAL A 66 -17.98 7.48 5.70
CA VAL A 66 -17.85 6.30 6.56
C VAL A 66 -17.86 6.68 8.04
N LEU A 67 -17.14 7.73 8.44
CA LEU A 67 -17.19 8.24 9.82
C LEU A 67 -18.63 8.56 10.24
N ARG A 68 -19.39 9.25 9.39
CA ARG A 68 -20.80 9.55 9.65
C ARG A 68 -21.64 8.26 9.81
N LYS A 69 -21.43 7.26 8.95
CA LYS A 69 -22.11 5.94 9.05
C LYS A 69 -21.79 5.22 10.35
N LYS A 70 -20.60 5.45 10.89
CA LYS A 70 -20.13 4.86 12.17
C LYS A 70 -20.41 5.77 13.38
N TYR A 71 -21.19 6.84 13.20
CA TYR A 71 -21.53 7.81 14.25
C TYR A 71 -20.31 8.50 14.89
N LEU A 72 -19.28 8.74 14.08
CA LEU A 72 -18.06 9.44 14.50
C LEU A 72 -18.02 10.84 13.86
N ALA A 73 -17.63 11.83 14.67
CA ALA A 73 -17.37 13.17 14.20
C ALA A 73 -15.92 13.31 13.68
N PRO A 74 -15.62 14.29 12.82
CA PRO A 74 -14.25 14.60 12.42
C PRO A 74 -13.28 14.84 13.61
N ALA A 75 -13.78 15.40 14.71
CA ALA A 75 -13.02 15.62 15.93
C ALA A 75 -12.71 14.34 16.72
N ASP A 76 -13.32 13.21 16.37
CA ASP A 76 -13.04 11.92 16.98
C ASP A 76 -11.87 11.19 16.33
N VAL A 77 -11.40 11.67 15.15
CA VAL A 77 -10.17 11.17 14.54
C VAL A 77 -8.98 11.68 15.35
N ALA A 78 -8.28 10.75 16.02
CA ALA A 78 -7.14 11.07 16.87
C ALA A 78 -5.81 10.95 16.13
N TYR A 79 -5.70 10.03 15.17
CA TYR A 79 -4.48 9.77 14.43
C TYR A 79 -4.74 9.50 12.96
N VAL A 80 -3.78 9.92 12.14
CA VAL A 80 -3.60 9.50 10.75
C VAL A 80 -2.18 8.90 10.67
N PHE A 81 -2.06 7.65 10.29
CA PHE A 81 -0.80 6.95 10.07
C PHE A 81 -0.53 6.89 8.57
N THR A 82 0.69 7.19 8.13
CA THR A 82 1.08 6.93 6.73
C THR A 82 2.16 5.86 6.74
N THR A 83 1.87 4.68 6.20
CA THR A 83 2.82 3.55 6.13
C THR A 83 4.12 3.98 5.49
N HIS A 84 4.03 4.81 4.47
CA HIS A 84 5.12 5.51 3.82
C HIS A 84 4.61 6.77 3.09
N ILE A 85 5.48 7.52 2.41
CA ILE A 85 5.09 8.82 1.86
C ILE A 85 4.90 8.83 0.33
N HIS A 86 4.71 7.70 -0.34
CA HIS A 86 4.21 7.72 -1.71
C HIS A 86 2.82 8.36 -1.76
N LEU A 87 2.48 9.01 -2.87
CA LEU A 87 1.34 9.92 -2.89
C LEU A 87 -0.02 9.23 -2.94
N ASP A 88 -0.07 7.97 -3.28
CA ASP A 88 -1.25 7.12 -3.18
C ASP A 88 -1.53 6.62 -1.75
N HIS A 89 -0.56 6.79 -0.84
CA HIS A 89 -0.68 6.54 0.59
C HIS A 89 -0.78 7.83 1.41
N ALA A 90 0.04 8.82 1.11
CA ALA A 90 0.18 10.03 1.91
C ALA A 90 -0.27 11.32 1.21
N GLY A 91 -0.72 11.25 -0.06
CA GLY A 91 -1.11 12.43 -0.83
C GLY A 91 -2.30 13.18 -0.23
N GLY A 92 -3.20 12.47 0.44
CA GLY A 92 -4.33 13.05 1.15
C GLY A 92 -4.00 13.60 2.53
N ALA A 93 -2.83 13.31 3.12
CA ALA A 93 -2.55 13.57 4.53
C ALA A 93 -2.80 15.04 4.94
N GLY A 94 -2.38 16.01 4.15
CA GLY A 94 -2.61 17.42 4.46
C GLY A 94 -4.09 17.81 4.46
N GLU A 95 -4.89 17.27 3.54
CA GLU A 95 -6.35 17.50 3.52
C GLU A 95 -7.03 16.78 4.70
N PHE A 96 -6.61 15.57 5.04
CA PHE A 96 -7.08 14.86 6.22
C PHE A 96 -6.79 15.64 7.50
N MET A 97 -5.56 16.14 7.66
CA MET A 97 -5.19 16.95 8.81
C MET A 97 -5.96 18.26 8.88
N TYR A 98 -6.36 18.83 7.76
CA TYR A 98 -7.23 20.02 7.71
C TYR A 98 -8.66 19.69 8.17
N ARG A 99 -9.20 18.53 7.77
CA ARG A 99 -10.56 18.08 8.12
C ARG A 99 -10.68 17.51 9.53
N PHE A 100 -9.62 16.94 10.07
CA PHE A 100 -9.60 16.29 11.37
C PHE A 100 -8.81 17.14 12.39
N PRO A 101 -9.49 18.09 13.09
CA PRO A 101 -8.80 19.12 13.88
C PRO A 101 -7.96 18.57 15.03
N ASN A 102 -8.36 17.44 15.62
CA ASN A 102 -7.68 16.83 16.77
C ASN A 102 -6.64 15.78 16.36
N ALA A 103 -6.57 15.39 15.09
CA ALA A 103 -5.67 14.34 14.65
C ALA A 103 -4.21 14.76 14.72
N LYS A 104 -3.33 13.78 14.99
CA LYS A 104 -1.89 13.88 14.75
C LYS A 104 -1.52 12.97 13.58
N LEU A 105 -0.63 13.45 12.70
CA LEU A 105 -0.03 12.63 11.66
C LEU A 105 1.16 11.87 12.26
N VAL A 106 1.13 10.55 12.17
CA VAL A 106 2.27 9.69 12.54
C VAL A 106 2.93 9.21 11.27
N VAL A 107 4.22 9.43 11.15
CA VAL A 107 4.97 9.16 9.93
C VAL A 107 6.38 8.65 10.27
N HIS A 108 6.97 7.86 9.37
CA HIS A 108 8.36 7.45 9.47
C HIS A 108 9.29 8.70 9.53
N PRO A 109 10.35 8.72 10.39
CA PRO A 109 11.22 9.92 10.55
C PRO A 109 11.78 10.47 9.23
N ARG A 110 12.14 9.58 8.29
CA ARG A 110 12.62 10.00 6.95
C ARG A 110 11.55 10.68 6.10
N GLY A 111 10.26 10.46 6.41
CA GLY A 111 9.12 11.07 5.72
C GLY A 111 8.69 12.42 6.30
N ALA A 112 8.92 12.66 7.59
CA ALA A 112 8.35 13.78 8.35
C ALA A 112 8.57 15.15 7.68
N ARG A 113 9.82 15.46 7.27
CA ARG A 113 10.14 16.72 6.61
C ARG A 113 9.38 16.93 5.30
N HIS A 114 9.08 15.85 4.57
CA HIS A 114 8.37 15.91 3.29
C HIS A 114 6.87 16.12 3.50
N MET A 115 6.32 15.66 4.62
CA MET A 115 4.94 15.96 4.99
C MET A 115 4.77 17.40 5.45
N ALA A 116 5.77 17.96 6.15
CA ALA A 116 5.79 19.36 6.55
C ALA A 116 6.05 20.31 5.35
N ASN A 117 6.87 19.89 4.40
CA ASN A 117 7.15 20.63 3.17
C ASN A 117 7.21 19.68 1.96
N PRO A 118 6.08 19.49 1.24
CA PRO A 118 5.97 18.50 0.18
C PRO A 118 6.60 18.89 -1.16
N ALA A 119 7.24 20.06 -1.29
CA ALA A 119 7.74 20.56 -2.57
C ALA A 119 8.63 19.55 -3.32
N ARG A 120 9.60 18.95 -2.64
CA ARG A 120 10.49 17.92 -3.24
C ARG A 120 9.75 16.61 -3.57
N LEU A 121 8.78 16.23 -2.76
CA LEU A 121 7.96 15.05 -3.01
C LEU A 121 7.12 15.23 -4.27
N VAL A 122 6.51 16.41 -4.43
CA VAL A 122 5.75 16.81 -5.62
C VAL A 122 6.65 16.82 -6.85
N GLU A 123 7.82 17.45 -6.78
CA GLU A 123 8.81 17.49 -7.87
C GLU A 123 9.23 16.08 -8.32
N SER A 124 9.55 15.21 -7.37
CA SER A 124 9.93 13.81 -7.65
C SER A 124 8.79 13.02 -8.29
N ALA A 125 7.56 13.19 -7.81
CA ALA A 125 6.41 12.51 -8.39
C ALA A 125 6.06 13.05 -9.79
N MET A 126 6.18 14.36 -10.03
CA MET A 126 6.02 14.94 -11.37
C MET A 126 7.08 14.42 -12.36
N ALA A 127 8.30 14.15 -11.89
CA ALA A 127 9.33 13.55 -12.74
C ALA A 127 9.00 12.11 -13.16
N VAL A 128 8.27 11.35 -12.31
CA VAL A 128 7.84 9.96 -12.61
C VAL A 128 6.60 9.94 -13.50
N TYR A 129 5.56 10.69 -13.14
CA TYR A 129 4.25 10.63 -13.80
C TYR A 129 4.04 11.65 -14.91
N GLY A 130 4.85 12.72 -14.95
CA GLY A 130 4.59 13.92 -15.74
C GLY A 130 3.54 14.84 -15.09
N GLU A 131 3.60 16.13 -15.36
CA GLU A 131 2.78 17.15 -14.72
C GLU A 131 1.26 16.91 -14.91
N LYS A 132 0.85 16.56 -16.14
CA LYS A 132 -0.57 16.34 -16.46
C LYS A 132 -1.15 15.18 -15.65
N GLU A 133 -0.45 14.06 -15.61
CA GLU A 133 -0.90 12.86 -14.91
C GLU A 133 -0.82 13.05 -13.39
N PHE A 134 0.25 13.70 -12.90
CA PHE A 134 0.34 14.10 -11.51
C PHE A 134 -0.88 14.92 -11.06
N ASN A 135 -1.24 15.96 -11.79
CA ASN A 135 -2.38 16.81 -11.46
C ASN A 135 -3.72 16.05 -11.51
N ARG A 136 -3.85 15.09 -12.43
CA ARG A 136 -5.03 14.23 -12.53
C ARG A 136 -5.16 13.28 -11.34
N LEU A 137 -4.05 12.69 -10.89
CA LEU A 137 -4.04 11.67 -9.83
C LEU A 137 -4.07 12.27 -8.43
N TYR A 138 -3.29 13.30 -8.19
CA TYR A 138 -3.00 13.78 -6.85
C TYR A 138 -3.49 15.21 -6.58
N GLY A 139 -3.57 16.04 -7.62
CA GLY A 139 -3.94 17.44 -7.48
C GLY A 139 -2.99 18.21 -6.56
N MET A 140 -3.54 19.04 -5.68
CA MET A 140 -2.76 19.84 -4.75
C MET A 140 -2.39 19.04 -3.49
N ILE A 141 -1.10 18.89 -3.24
CA ILE A 141 -0.58 18.30 -2.00
C ILE A 141 -0.41 19.41 -0.95
N ARG A 142 -1.22 19.33 0.10
CA ARG A 142 -1.22 20.30 1.20
C ARG A 142 -0.15 19.93 2.24
N PRO A 143 0.67 20.87 2.73
CA PRO A 143 1.60 20.62 3.82
C PRO A 143 0.87 20.34 5.14
N VAL A 144 1.50 19.59 6.03
CA VAL A 144 1.04 19.35 7.40
C VAL A 144 1.86 20.19 8.37
N SER A 145 1.19 20.88 9.32
CA SER A 145 1.89 21.66 10.35
C SER A 145 2.80 20.78 11.21
N ALA A 146 4.04 21.20 11.40
CA ALA A 146 5.07 20.39 12.07
C ALA A 146 4.71 20.01 13.51
N ASP A 147 3.99 20.87 14.21
CA ASP A 147 3.49 20.60 15.59
C ASP A 147 2.42 19.49 15.65
N ARG A 148 1.90 19.09 14.50
CA ARG A 148 0.92 17.99 14.36
C ARG A 148 1.54 16.70 13.81
N ILE A 149 2.85 16.67 13.57
CA ILE A 149 3.59 15.49 13.09
C ILE A 149 4.25 14.80 14.28
N ILE A 150 4.09 13.48 14.37
CA ILE A 150 4.77 12.58 15.28
C ILE A 150 5.67 11.68 14.44
N GLU A 151 6.95 11.66 14.71
CA GLU A 151 7.89 10.73 14.10
C GLU A 151 7.83 9.39 14.82
N ALA A 152 7.62 8.31 14.07
CA ALA A 152 7.61 6.94 14.58
C ALA A 152 8.87 6.21 14.11
N PRO A 153 9.96 6.23 14.90
CA PRO A 153 11.14 5.43 14.61
C PRO A 153 10.86 3.93 14.84
N ASP A 154 11.80 3.09 14.45
CA ASP A 154 11.70 1.65 14.67
C ASP A 154 11.43 1.30 16.13
N GLY A 155 10.45 0.42 16.37
CA GLY A 155 10.03 0.02 17.72
C GLY A 155 9.14 1.05 18.44
N PHE A 156 8.77 2.16 17.80
CA PHE A 156 7.84 3.13 18.38
C PHE A 156 6.52 2.46 18.75
N THR A 157 6.02 2.73 19.95
CA THR A 157 4.73 2.20 20.43
C THR A 157 3.79 3.34 20.73
N LEU A 158 2.57 3.24 20.21
CA LEU A 158 1.49 4.18 20.47
C LEU A 158 0.32 3.44 21.13
N ASN A 159 -0.18 3.99 22.22
CA ASN A 159 -1.40 3.49 22.85
C ASN A 159 -2.61 4.26 22.28
N PHE A 160 -3.32 3.65 21.35
CA PHE A 160 -4.55 4.21 20.80
C PHE A 160 -5.75 3.81 21.69
N ASN A 161 -6.08 4.64 22.65
CA ASN A 161 -7.25 4.46 23.53
C ASN A 161 -7.32 3.07 24.20
N GLY A 162 -6.17 2.57 24.69
CA GLY A 162 -6.03 1.24 25.29
C GLY A 162 -5.61 0.15 24.29
N ARG A 163 -5.53 0.45 23.00
CA ARG A 163 -5.07 -0.45 21.92
C ARG A 163 -3.61 -0.19 21.59
N PRO A 164 -2.68 -1.08 21.93
CA PRO A 164 -1.26 -0.88 21.65
C PRO A 164 -0.95 -1.15 20.16
N LEU A 165 -0.37 -0.16 19.51
CA LEU A 165 0.13 -0.23 18.13
C LEU A 165 1.66 -0.12 18.14
N LEU A 166 2.37 -1.05 17.50
CA LEU A 166 3.83 -1.08 17.39
C LEU A 166 4.23 -0.78 15.94
N PHE A 167 5.11 0.19 15.76
CA PHE A 167 5.62 0.60 14.45
C PHE A 167 6.99 -0.02 14.22
N LEU A 168 7.15 -0.72 13.12
CA LEU A 168 8.39 -1.42 12.75
C LEU A 168 8.91 -0.89 11.42
N ASP A 169 10.16 -0.43 11.41
CA ASP A 169 10.86 -0.03 10.17
C ASP A 169 10.95 -1.25 9.23
N THR A 170 10.39 -1.12 8.03
CA THR A 170 10.28 -2.20 7.03
C THR A 170 10.68 -1.68 5.65
N PRO A 171 11.98 -1.37 5.46
CA PRO A 171 12.50 -0.94 4.17
C PRO A 171 12.43 -2.06 3.13
N GLY A 172 12.71 -1.70 1.87
CA GLY A 172 12.71 -2.62 0.73
C GLY A 172 11.91 -2.08 -0.42
N HIS A 173 10.65 -1.71 -0.18
CA HIS A 173 9.85 -0.90 -1.11
C HIS A 173 10.28 0.58 -1.07
N ALA A 174 10.40 1.14 0.14
CA ALA A 174 10.88 2.50 0.36
C ALA A 174 11.65 2.60 1.68
N ARG A 175 12.65 3.50 1.76
CA ARG A 175 13.45 3.74 2.97
C ARG A 175 12.70 4.49 4.08
N HIS A 176 11.53 5.00 3.79
CA HIS A 176 10.64 5.72 4.70
C HIS A 176 9.37 4.93 4.98
N HIS A 177 9.46 3.60 4.96
CA HIS A 177 8.35 2.68 5.15
C HIS A 177 8.39 2.04 6.54
N TYR A 178 7.23 1.96 7.21
CA TYR A 178 7.01 1.13 8.36
C TYR A 178 5.73 0.30 8.22
N CYS A 179 5.68 -0.85 8.88
CA CYS A 179 4.46 -1.59 9.13
C CYS A 179 3.97 -1.36 10.56
N ILE A 180 2.67 -1.45 10.77
CA ILE A 180 2.05 -1.25 12.09
C ILE A 180 1.50 -2.58 12.58
N PHE A 181 2.06 -3.11 13.66
CA PHE A 181 1.52 -4.29 14.34
C PHE A 181 0.46 -3.87 15.36
N ASP A 182 -0.75 -4.31 15.13
CA ASP A 182 -1.87 -4.15 16.05
C ASP A 182 -1.97 -5.38 16.96
N LYS A 183 -1.56 -5.22 18.19
CA LYS A 183 -1.55 -6.31 19.17
C LYS A 183 -2.94 -6.84 19.51
N LYS A 184 -3.99 -6.03 19.36
CA LYS A 184 -5.36 -6.44 19.67
C LYS A 184 -5.90 -7.44 18.63
N SER A 185 -5.73 -7.14 17.36
CA SER A 185 -6.17 -8.00 16.26
C SER A 185 -5.11 -9.05 15.85
N GLN A 186 -3.91 -9.03 16.44
CA GLN A 186 -2.76 -9.83 16.03
C GLN A 186 -2.49 -9.73 14.53
N SER A 187 -2.56 -8.51 13.99
CA SER A 187 -2.48 -8.27 12.54
C SER A 187 -1.55 -7.10 12.22
N PHE A 188 -1.03 -7.08 11.00
CA PHE A 188 -0.24 -5.97 10.49
C PHE A 188 -1.01 -5.11 9.49
N PHE A 189 -0.82 -3.79 9.55
CA PHE A 189 -1.03 -2.91 8.41
C PHE A 189 0.31 -2.76 7.72
N THR A 190 0.41 -3.26 6.49
CA THR A 190 1.70 -3.50 5.84
C THR A 190 2.07 -2.51 4.75
N GLY A 191 1.17 -1.55 4.43
CA GLY A 191 1.40 -0.72 3.25
C GLY A 191 1.75 -1.60 2.05
N ASP A 192 2.91 -1.35 1.45
CA ASP A 192 3.41 -2.04 0.27
C ASP A 192 4.48 -3.10 0.53
N THR A 193 4.98 -3.19 1.78
CA THR A 193 6.04 -4.15 2.13
C THR A 193 5.62 -5.60 1.89
N PHE A 194 4.37 -5.95 2.18
CA PHE A 194 3.85 -7.31 1.97
C PHE A 194 3.14 -7.46 0.61
N GLY A 195 3.39 -6.54 -0.34
CA GLY A 195 2.90 -6.58 -1.70
C GLY A 195 1.48 -6.05 -1.89
N LEU A 196 0.96 -6.33 -3.09
CA LEU A 196 -0.37 -5.95 -3.55
C LEU A 196 -1.22 -7.20 -3.80
N SER A 197 -2.55 -7.09 -3.62
CA SER A 197 -3.47 -8.23 -3.74
C SER A 197 -4.84 -7.77 -4.23
N TYR A 198 -5.02 -7.70 -5.54
CA TYR A 198 -6.30 -7.30 -6.12
C TYR A 198 -7.34 -8.41 -6.03
N ARG A 199 -8.53 -8.07 -5.53
CA ARG A 199 -9.62 -9.03 -5.28
C ARG A 199 -10.11 -9.72 -6.55
N GLU A 200 -9.88 -9.10 -7.72
CA GLU A 200 -10.20 -9.68 -9.03
C GLU A 200 -9.40 -10.96 -9.34
N PHE A 201 -8.28 -11.15 -8.67
CA PHE A 201 -7.42 -12.33 -8.83
C PHE A 201 -7.69 -13.43 -7.80
N ASP A 202 -8.58 -13.19 -6.84
CA ASP A 202 -8.91 -14.18 -5.82
C ASP A 202 -9.58 -15.42 -6.42
N VAL A 203 -9.19 -16.59 -5.91
CA VAL A 203 -9.73 -17.89 -6.37
C VAL A 203 -10.11 -18.74 -5.17
N ASN A 204 -11.38 -19.09 -5.07
CA ASN A 204 -11.89 -19.94 -3.99
C ASN A 204 -11.53 -19.44 -2.57
N GLY A 205 -11.56 -18.14 -2.36
CA GLY A 205 -11.22 -17.53 -1.07
C GLY A 205 -9.72 -17.45 -0.78
N MET A 206 -8.88 -17.75 -1.76
CA MET A 206 -7.43 -17.60 -1.69
C MET A 206 -7.00 -16.37 -2.48
N GLU A 207 -6.26 -15.50 -1.83
CA GLU A 207 -5.72 -14.28 -2.41
C GLU A 207 -4.52 -14.58 -3.31
N PHE A 208 -4.29 -13.72 -4.31
CA PHE A 208 -3.03 -13.66 -5.06
C PHE A 208 -2.26 -12.41 -4.65
N VAL A 209 -1.05 -12.60 -4.13
CA VAL A 209 -0.18 -11.50 -3.67
C VAL A 209 1.05 -11.41 -4.56
N PHE A 210 1.45 -10.18 -4.92
CA PHE A 210 2.62 -9.92 -5.76
C PHE A 210 3.37 -8.67 -5.31
N PRO A 211 4.72 -8.61 -5.53
CA PRO A 211 5.52 -7.51 -5.02
C PRO A 211 5.35 -6.22 -5.84
N THR A 212 5.63 -5.11 -5.17
CA THR A 212 5.84 -3.82 -5.81
C THR A 212 7.29 -3.39 -5.65
N THR A 213 7.93 -3.10 -6.79
CA THR A 213 9.34 -2.68 -6.89
C THR A 213 9.45 -1.25 -7.43
N THR A 214 8.46 -0.41 -7.11
CA THR A 214 8.31 0.94 -7.66
C THR A 214 9.54 1.84 -7.40
N PRO A 215 9.81 2.84 -8.27
CA PRO A 215 10.97 3.73 -8.10
C PRO A 215 10.81 4.62 -6.86
N VAL A 216 11.90 5.04 -6.19
CA VAL A 216 13.32 4.95 -6.64
C VAL A 216 14.18 4.22 -5.59
N GLN A 217 13.58 3.52 -4.62
CA GLN A 217 14.25 3.05 -3.42
C GLN A 217 14.14 1.53 -3.21
N PHE A 218 13.77 0.80 -4.25
CA PHE A 218 13.66 -0.65 -4.16
C PHE A 218 15.01 -1.29 -3.76
N ASP A 219 14.94 -2.15 -2.76
CA ASP A 219 16.07 -2.92 -2.23
C ASP A 219 15.57 -4.34 -1.94
N PRO A 220 15.93 -5.34 -2.77
CA PRO A 220 15.44 -6.70 -2.62
C PRO A 220 15.86 -7.36 -1.30
N ASP A 221 17.09 -7.15 -0.84
CA ASP A 221 17.59 -7.77 0.39
C ASP A 221 16.81 -7.21 1.60
N ALA A 222 16.59 -5.89 1.63
CA ALA A 222 15.77 -5.26 2.65
C ALA A 222 14.30 -5.68 2.58
N ALA A 223 13.74 -5.93 1.38
CA ALA A 223 12.38 -6.42 1.21
C ALA A 223 12.21 -7.83 1.80
N HIS A 224 13.15 -8.75 1.52
CA HIS A 224 13.18 -10.06 2.13
C HIS A 224 13.25 -9.99 3.65
N ALA A 225 14.18 -9.21 4.20
CA ALA A 225 14.32 -9.03 5.63
C ALA A 225 13.07 -8.45 6.30
N SER A 226 12.38 -7.52 5.63
CA SER A 226 11.14 -6.91 6.12
C SER A 226 9.98 -7.91 6.17
N ILE A 227 9.85 -8.79 5.16
CA ILE A 227 8.85 -9.87 5.15
C ILE A 227 9.12 -10.84 6.31
N GLU A 228 10.36 -11.30 6.49
CA GLU A 228 10.75 -12.17 7.61
C GLU A 228 10.47 -11.50 8.96
N ARG A 229 10.75 -10.20 9.08
CA ARG A 229 10.46 -9.43 10.30
C ARG A 229 8.96 -9.42 10.62
N ILE A 230 8.09 -9.20 9.64
CA ILE A 230 6.64 -9.27 9.82
C ILE A 230 6.25 -10.68 10.29
N MET A 231 6.74 -11.71 9.60
CA MET A 231 6.40 -13.10 9.90
C MET A 231 6.89 -13.56 11.27
N SER A 232 7.97 -12.96 11.81
CA SER A 232 8.48 -13.29 13.15
C SER A 232 7.51 -12.95 14.30
N TYR A 233 6.48 -12.15 14.04
CA TYR A 233 5.42 -11.82 15.01
C TYR A 233 4.23 -12.80 14.95
N ASP A 234 4.26 -13.81 14.07
CA ASP A 234 3.19 -14.79 13.85
C ASP A 234 1.79 -14.14 13.69
N PRO A 235 1.65 -13.20 12.73
CA PRO A 235 0.41 -12.46 12.58
C PRO A 235 -0.70 -13.32 12.00
N SER A 236 -1.93 -13.10 12.47
CA SER A 236 -3.12 -13.77 11.97
C SER A 236 -3.51 -13.30 10.56
N HIS A 237 -3.35 -11.98 10.30
CA HIS A 237 -3.72 -11.35 9.03
C HIS A 237 -2.76 -10.20 8.71
N ALA A 238 -2.76 -9.80 7.43
CA ALA A 238 -2.19 -8.53 6.98
C ALA A 238 -3.27 -7.69 6.30
N PHE A 239 -3.25 -6.38 6.56
CA PHE A 239 -4.07 -5.37 5.91
C PHE A 239 -3.18 -4.62 4.93
N LEU A 240 -3.31 -4.95 3.65
CA LEU A 240 -2.58 -4.31 2.56
C LEU A 240 -3.30 -3.02 2.15
N THR A 241 -2.55 -1.99 1.82
CA THR A 241 -3.15 -0.80 1.19
C THR A 241 -3.72 -1.17 -0.18
N HIS A 242 -3.08 -2.07 -0.94
CA HIS A 242 -3.54 -2.57 -2.23
C HIS A 242 -3.86 -4.09 -2.23
N TYR A 243 -4.94 -4.69 -1.82
CA TYR A 243 -6.16 -4.17 -1.28
C TYR A 243 -6.68 -5.06 -0.14
N GLY A 244 -6.78 -4.44 1.06
CA GLY A 244 -7.53 -5.00 2.18
C GLY A 244 -6.89 -6.18 2.90
N ARG A 245 -7.69 -6.91 3.69
CA ARG A 245 -7.21 -8.02 4.52
C ARG A 245 -6.88 -9.25 3.70
N ILE A 246 -5.73 -9.85 4.00
CA ILE A 246 -5.34 -11.17 3.52
C ILE A 246 -5.06 -12.10 4.71
N GLY A 247 -5.28 -13.40 4.48
CA GLY A 247 -4.92 -14.49 5.38
C GLY A 247 -3.75 -15.32 4.85
N HIS A 248 -3.60 -16.56 5.31
CA HIS A 248 -2.62 -17.52 4.79
C HIS A 248 -1.18 -16.97 4.66
N LEU A 249 -0.76 -16.11 5.58
CA LEU A 249 0.45 -15.32 5.48
C LEU A 249 1.74 -16.12 5.24
N PRO A 250 1.98 -17.32 5.84
CA PRO A 250 3.17 -18.12 5.54
C PRO A 250 3.29 -18.49 4.05
N ARG A 251 2.17 -18.83 3.40
CA ARG A 251 2.14 -19.12 1.96
C ARG A 251 2.44 -17.88 1.14
N HIS A 252 1.84 -16.73 1.51
CA HIS A 252 2.06 -15.48 0.80
C HIS A 252 3.49 -14.97 0.98
N ALA A 253 4.09 -15.11 2.16
CA ALA A 253 5.49 -14.77 2.39
C ALA A 253 6.42 -15.57 1.46
N THR A 254 6.23 -16.90 1.38
CA THR A 254 7.00 -17.75 0.45
C THR A 254 6.79 -17.26 -1.01
N GLY A 255 5.56 -17.01 -1.42
CA GLY A 255 5.27 -16.54 -2.77
C GLY A 255 5.87 -15.16 -3.08
N MET A 256 5.92 -14.28 -2.08
CA MET A 256 6.55 -12.95 -2.19
C MET A 256 8.07 -13.08 -2.38
N HIS A 257 8.74 -13.91 -1.59
CA HIS A 257 10.17 -14.18 -1.76
C HIS A 257 10.47 -14.69 -3.18
N ASP A 258 9.72 -15.70 -3.65
CA ASP A 258 9.88 -16.26 -4.99
C ASP A 258 9.67 -15.21 -6.10
N LEU A 259 8.67 -14.33 -5.94
CA LEU A 259 8.37 -13.30 -6.93
C LEU A 259 9.40 -12.16 -6.90
N ILE A 260 9.89 -11.75 -5.73
CA ILE A 260 10.98 -10.75 -5.62
C ILE A 260 12.23 -11.29 -6.34
N ASP A 261 12.63 -12.51 -6.07
CA ASP A 261 13.78 -13.16 -6.73
C ASP A 261 13.62 -13.28 -8.24
N ALA A 262 12.39 -13.60 -8.70
CA ALA A 262 12.08 -13.67 -10.13
C ALA A 262 12.18 -12.27 -10.79
N HIS A 263 11.68 -11.21 -10.14
CA HIS A 263 11.81 -9.83 -10.63
C HIS A 263 13.28 -9.41 -10.75
N VAL A 264 14.09 -9.69 -9.71
CA VAL A 264 15.54 -9.42 -9.69
C VAL A 264 16.27 -10.20 -10.78
N THR A 265 15.92 -11.47 -10.97
CA THR A 265 16.51 -12.32 -12.00
C THR A 265 16.22 -11.81 -13.41
N ILE A 266 14.97 -11.41 -13.68
CA ILE A 266 14.58 -10.79 -14.95
C ILE A 266 15.35 -9.48 -15.17
N ALA A 267 15.43 -8.63 -14.14
CA ALA A 267 16.13 -7.36 -14.22
C ALA A 267 17.62 -7.56 -14.56
N LYS A 268 18.32 -8.43 -13.83
CA LYS A 268 19.72 -8.75 -14.09
C LYS A 268 19.97 -9.28 -15.51
N LYS A 269 19.09 -10.17 -15.99
CA LYS A 269 19.16 -10.74 -17.35
C LYS A 269 18.99 -9.68 -18.45
N LEU A 270 18.18 -8.65 -18.19
CA LEU A 270 17.85 -7.62 -19.17
C LEU A 270 18.66 -6.33 -18.97
N ARG A 271 19.70 -6.33 -18.11
CA ARG A 271 20.50 -5.15 -17.77
C ARG A 271 20.99 -4.38 -18.99
N ASP A 272 21.55 -5.10 -19.97
CA ASP A 272 22.26 -4.52 -21.10
C ASP A 272 21.47 -4.64 -22.43
N VAL A 273 20.19 -4.98 -22.35
CA VAL A 273 19.32 -5.13 -23.54
C VAL A 273 18.91 -3.74 -24.05
N PRO A 274 18.98 -3.46 -25.36
CA PRO A 274 18.39 -2.26 -25.94
C PRO A 274 16.90 -2.16 -25.61
N ASP A 275 16.42 -0.94 -25.31
CA ASP A 275 15.05 -0.70 -24.84
C ASP A 275 14.69 -1.57 -23.61
N ARG A 276 15.59 -1.52 -22.61
CA ARG A 276 15.49 -2.29 -21.36
C ARG A 276 14.11 -2.14 -20.71
N HIS A 277 13.55 -0.92 -20.70
CA HIS A 277 12.23 -0.68 -20.11
C HIS A 277 11.13 -1.55 -20.75
N ALA A 278 11.00 -1.51 -22.08
CA ALA A 278 9.99 -2.31 -22.76
C ALA A 278 10.22 -3.81 -22.59
N ALA A 279 11.49 -4.26 -22.54
CA ALA A 279 11.83 -5.65 -22.27
C ALA A 279 11.42 -6.08 -20.84
N LEU A 280 11.66 -5.24 -19.84
CA LEU A 280 11.22 -5.47 -18.44
C LEU A 280 9.70 -5.54 -18.35
N VAL A 281 8.98 -4.55 -18.88
CA VAL A 281 7.50 -4.54 -18.90
C VAL A 281 6.95 -5.82 -19.51
N LYS A 282 7.52 -6.26 -20.64
CA LYS A 282 7.10 -7.50 -21.33
C LYS A 282 7.30 -8.74 -20.45
N GLU A 283 8.50 -8.93 -19.90
CA GLU A 283 8.83 -10.17 -19.14
C GLU A 283 8.18 -10.18 -17.76
N LEU A 284 8.06 -9.05 -17.07
CA LEU A 284 7.32 -8.95 -15.80
C LEU A 284 5.83 -9.20 -16.01
N GLY A 285 5.24 -8.61 -17.05
CA GLY A 285 3.84 -8.84 -17.40
C GLY A 285 3.54 -10.29 -17.76
N LYS A 286 4.49 -10.98 -18.41
CA LYS A 286 4.41 -12.41 -18.70
C LYS A 286 4.52 -13.26 -17.42
N LEU A 287 5.46 -12.94 -16.56
CA LEU A 287 5.65 -13.62 -15.26
C LEU A 287 4.36 -13.56 -14.42
N LEU A 288 3.84 -12.36 -14.19
CA LEU A 288 2.65 -12.16 -13.34
C LEU A 288 1.40 -12.80 -13.97
N LEU A 289 1.21 -12.69 -15.29
CA LEU A 289 0.12 -13.36 -15.99
C LEU A 289 0.18 -14.88 -15.78
N GLN A 290 1.35 -15.49 -15.96
CA GLN A 290 1.51 -16.94 -15.77
C GLN A 290 1.22 -17.36 -14.32
N ARG A 291 1.68 -16.58 -13.34
CA ARG A 291 1.42 -16.84 -11.92
C ARG A 291 -0.07 -16.74 -11.56
N ILE A 292 -0.76 -15.72 -12.09
CA ILE A 292 -2.20 -15.51 -11.86
C ILE A 292 -3.03 -16.64 -12.51
N ILE A 293 -2.67 -17.08 -13.73
CA ILE A 293 -3.32 -18.22 -14.39
C ILE A 293 -3.07 -19.50 -13.59
N SER A 294 -1.83 -19.73 -13.14
CA SER A 294 -1.48 -20.90 -12.34
C SER A 294 -2.14 -20.90 -10.96
N HIS A 295 -2.43 -19.72 -10.41
CA HIS A 295 -3.24 -19.55 -9.19
C HIS A 295 -4.70 -19.99 -9.40
N GLY A 296 -5.16 -20.06 -10.65
CA GLY A 296 -6.49 -20.54 -11.04
C GLY A 296 -7.46 -19.43 -11.44
N CYS A 297 -6.99 -18.18 -11.56
CA CYS A 297 -7.82 -17.06 -12.00
C CYS A 297 -8.42 -17.34 -13.39
N LYS A 298 -9.72 -17.06 -13.57
CA LYS A 298 -10.48 -17.33 -14.78
C LYS A 298 -10.76 -16.08 -15.62
N LEU A 299 -10.22 -14.93 -15.23
CA LEU A 299 -10.34 -13.72 -16.03
C LEU A 299 -9.63 -13.89 -17.39
N PRO A 300 -10.14 -13.26 -18.47
CA PRO A 300 -9.44 -13.21 -19.75
C PRO A 300 -8.04 -12.59 -19.59
N GLU A 301 -7.05 -13.10 -20.33
CA GLU A 301 -5.68 -12.57 -20.28
C GLU A 301 -5.60 -11.07 -20.53
N THR A 302 -6.42 -10.56 -21.46
CA THR A 302 -6.51 -9.12 -21.75
C THR A 302 -6.90 -8.32 -20.52
N LYS A 303 -7.84 -8.85 -19.71
CA LYS A 303 -8.30 -8.19 -18.48
C LYS A 303 -7.24 -8.25 -17.38
N ILE A 304 -6.56 -9.38 -17.22
CA ILE A 304 -5.44 -9.51 -16.28
C ILE A 304 -4.34 -8.49 -16.62
N ARG A 305 -3.97 -8.39 -17.90
CA ARG A 305 -2.96 -7.41 -18.37
C ARG A 305 -3.39 -5.96 -18.16
N GLU A 306 -4.66 -5.65 -18.40
CA GLU A 306 -5.22 -4.32 -18.12
C GLU A 306 -5.09 -3.97 -16.62
N LEU A 307 -5.50 -4.87 -15.73
CA LEU A 307 -5.43 -4.68 -14.28
C LEU A 307 -4.00 -4.49 -13.76
N LEU A 308 -3.02 -5.19 -14.35
CA LEU A 308 -1.61 -5.13 -13.97
C LEU A 308 -0.81 -4.03 -14.67
N SER A 309 -1.38 -3.32 -15.64
CA SER A 309 -0.60 -2.46 -16.54
C SER A 309 0.16 -1.35 -15.82
N LEU A 310 -0.45 -0.74 -14.83
CA LEU A 310 0.17 0.30 -13.99
C LEU A 310 1.33 -0.28 -13.19
N ASP A 311 1.09 -1.37 -12.47
CA ASP A 311 2.09 -1.98 -11.57
C ASP A 311 3.29 -2.52 -12.33
N VAL A 312 3.06 -3.19 -13.46
CA VAL A 312 4.14 -3.71 -14.32
C VAL A 312 5.02 -2.57 -14.84
N GLY A 313 4.41 -1.45 -15.25
CA GLY A 313 5.16 -0.26 -15.69
C GLY A 313 6.01 0.33 -14.56
N LEU A 314 5.42 0.55 -13.40
CA LEU A 314 6.12 1.10 -12.23
C LEU A 314 7.19 0.13 -11.72
N ASN A 315 6.92 -1.17 -11.68
CA ASN A 315 7.89 -2.18 -11.27
C ASN A 315 9.09 -2.22 -12.24
N ALA A 316 8.86 -2.08 -13.54
CA ALA A 316 9.93 -1.99 -14.53
C ALA A 316 10.83 -0.78 -14.28
N GLN A 317 10.23 0.40 -14.06
CA GLN A 317 10.97 1.63 -13.74
C GLN A 317 11.82 1.49 -12.45
N GLY A 318 11.25 0.88 -11.41
CA GLY A 318 11.97 0.68 -10.15
C GLY A 318 13.13 -0.28 -10.28
N LEU A 319 12.97 -1.36 -11.04
CA LEU A 319 14.06 -2.30 -11.33
C LEU A 319 15.16 -1.68 -12.20
N GLU A 320 14.82 -0.82 -13.17
CA GLU A 320 15.81 -0.04 -13.91
C GLU A 320 16.65 0.82 -12.99
N HIS A 321 15.97 1.58 -12.12
CA HIS A 321 16.65 2.45 -11.17
C HIS A 321 17.56 1.67 -10.22
N TRP A 322 17.08 0.52 -9.72
CA TRP A 322 17.88 -0.36 -8.87
C TRP A 322 19.14 -0.90 -9.59
N LEU A 323 19.02 -1.32 -10.84
CA LEU A 323 20.16 -1.79 -11.66
C LEU A 323 21.20 -0.69 -11.87
N ASP A 324 20.75 0.54 -12.12
CA ASP A 324 21.64 1.70 -12.38
C ASP A 324 22.40 2.10 -11.11
N GLN A 325 21.78 2.01 -9.93
CA GLN A 325 22.47 2.23 -8.65
C GLN A 325 23.49 1.13 -8.34
N ALA A 326 23.16 -0.15 -8.62
CA ALA A 326 24.06 -1.27 -8.39
C ALA A 326 25.25 -1.34 -9.36
N GLY A 327 25.19 -0.63 -10.49
CA GLY A 327 26.28 -0.56 -11.50
C GLY A 327 27.23 0.63 -11.33
N GLY A 328 26.95 1.56 -10.40
CA GLY A 328 27.74 2.77 -10.15
C GLY A 328 28.67 2.71 -8.94
N GLY A 329 28.90 1.49 -8.38
CA GLY A 329 29.80 1.22 -7.24
C GLY A 329 31.16 0.72 -7.70
#